data_614b79300907b935d59c1283e98add96
#
_entry.id   614b79300907b935d59c1283e98add96
#
_cell.length_a   1.000
_cell.length_b   1.000
_cell.length_c   1.000
_cell.angle_alpha   90.00
_cell.angle_beta   90.00
_cell.angle_gamma   90.00
#
_symmetry.space_group_name_H-M   'P 1'
#
loop_
_entity.id
_entity.type
_entity.pdbx_description
1 polymer ?
#
loop_
_entity_poly.entity_id
_entity_poly.type
_entity_poly.pdbx_seq_one_letter_code
_entity_poly.pdbx_strand_id
1 'polypeptide(L)'
;MIQPIYFYLLGAFIVAIIIANIVLPNILLISHKKRLFDMPDKRKVHHAPIPRLGGLSFFPVMLITMGGLVLVHHLMGLKSGGMQGEAPYEYLALLVGSMMLFLVGLADDLIGVGYKKKFLVQILAASLLVASGVWIKSLDGLFGVYQVSPWFGMPFTVLIVVYVTNAINLIDGIDGLASGLCAISLVALAGLHIWLGLYSYALLCISALGVIIPFWYYNVFGNEMRGRKLFMGDSGSLSLGYIISFLMIHLSTVDVHPRAVSDYNMVLAFTTMLVPLLDVVRVVGHRLRNKKNPFLPDKNHIHHKLLRCGLRVRQVMVSICLLSLMFILINVALIGDINITYILGIDIVVWIVFHLILDVILHTRRAEMDI
;
A
#
# COMPACT_ATOMS: atom_id res chain seq x y z
N MET A 1 33.17 2.53 6.02
CA MET A 1 32.90 3.43 4.88
C MET A 1 31.46 3.27 4.45
N ILE A 2 30.69 4.35 4.37
CA ILE A 2 29.29 4.29 3.87
C ILE A 2 29.37 3.95 2.37
N GLN A 3 28.64 2.92 1.94
CA GLN A 3 28.66 2.52 0.53
C GLN A 3 28.02 3.62 -0.35
N PRO A 4 28.54 3.90 -1.55
CA PRO A 4 28.03 4.92 -2.46
C PRO A 4 26.55 4.78 -2.79
N ILE A 5 26.01 3.56 -2.71
CA ILE A 5 24.61 3.24 -2.99
C ILE A 5 23.64 3.96 -2.03
N TYR A 6 24.02 4.17 -0.76
CA TYR A 6 23.16 4.87 0.20
C TYR A 6 23.00 6.36 -0.15
N PHE A 7 24.04 7.01 -0.68
CA PHE A 7 23.93 8.39 -1.19
C PHE A 7 23.01 8.46 -2.40
N TYR A 8 23.04 7.41 -3.25
CA TYR A 8 22.16 7.32 -4.41
C TYR A 8 20.70 7.16 -4.01
N LEU A 9 20.40 6.29 -3.02
CA LEU A 9 19.06 6.13 -2.47
C LEU A 9 18.55 7.41 -1.78
N LEU A 10 19.42 8.08 -1.01
CA LEU A 10 19.09 9.37 -0.40
C LEU A 10 18.82 10.45 -1.47
N GLY A 11 19.63 10.48 -2.53
CA GLY A 11 19.42 11.37 -3.67
C GLY A 11 18.06 11.12 -4.34
N ALA A 12 17.66 9.85 -4.52
CA ALA A 12 16.36 9.49 -5.05
C ALA A 12 15.21 10.03 -4.20
N PHE A 13 15.31 9.88 -2.88
CA PHE A 13 14.33 10.40 -1.94
C PHE A 13 14.16 11.91 -2.05
N ILE A 14 15.30 12.64 -2.04
CA ILE A 14 15.31 14.11 -2.14
C ILE A 14 14.73 14.57 -3.48
N VAL A 15 15.13 13.95 -4.59
CA VAL A 15 14.63 14.30 -5.93
C VAL A 15 13.13 14.05 -6.03
N ALA A 16 12.62 12.91 -5.51
CA ALA A 16 11.20 12.62 -5.49
C ALA A 16 10.41 13.66 -4.67
N ILE A 17 10.91 14.06 -3.50
CA ILE A 17 10.30 15.12 -2.68
C ILE A 17 10.26 16.45 -3.43
N ILE A 18 11.36 16.85 -4.08
CA ILE A 18 11.43 18.12 -4.84
C ILE A 18 10.41 18.12 -5.97
N ILE A 19 10.38 17.06 -6.78
CA ILE A 19 9.44 16.96 -7.90
C ILE A 19 8.00 16.92 -7.38
N ALA A 20 7.70 16.17 -6.31
CA ALA A 20 6.37 16.11 -5.71
C ALA A 20 5.90 17.48 -5.21
N ASN A 21 6.79 18.26 -4.55
CA ASN A 21 6.46 19.61 -4.10
C ASN A 21 6.24 20.63 -5.23
N ILE A 22 6.72 20.33 -6.45
CA ILE A 22 6.40 21.11 -7.65
C ILE A 22 5.07 20.66 -8.25
N VAL A 23 4.84 19.34 -8.32
CA VAL A 23 3.68 18.75 -9.02
C VAL A 23 2.39 18.91 -8.22
N LEU A 24 2.40 18.66 -6.91
CA LEU A 24 1.20 18.69 -6.07
C LEU A 24 0.48 20.05 -6.04
N PRO A 25 1.16 21.21 -5.88
CA PRO A 25 0.51 22.51 -5.97
C PRO A 25 -0.09 22.78 -7.36
N ASN A 26 0.54 22.30 -8.43
CA ASN A 26 0.01 22.45 -9.79
C ASN A 26 -1.24 21.60 -10.00
N ILE A 27 -1.27 20.36 -9.50
CA ILE A 27 -2.48 19.53 -9.49
C ILE A 27 -3.61 20.23 -8.74
N LEU A 28 -3.30 20.80 -7.56
CA LEU A 28 -4.27 21.56 -6.78
C LEU A 28 -4.85 22.75 -7.57
N LEU A 29 -3.97 23.54 -8.20
CA LEU A 29 -4.36 24.69 -9.02
C LEU A 29 -5.25 24.28 -10.19
N ILE A 30 -4.89 23.20 -10.91
CA ILE A 30 -5.67 22.68 -12.03
C ILE A 30 -7.04 22.20 -11.55
N SER A 31 -7.08 21.46 -10.43
CA SER A 31 -8.31 20.95 -9.83
C SER A 31 -9.27 22.10 -9.49
N HIS A 32 -8.77 23.19 -8.92
CA HIS A 32 -9.58 24.37 -8.63
C HIS A 32 -10.08 25.07 -9.90
N LYS A 33 -9.20 25.28 -10.89
CA LYS A 33 -9.59 25.92 -12.17
C LYS A 33 -10.63 25.11 -12.96
N LYS A 34 -10.52 23.77 -12.90
CA LYS A 34 -11.42 22.86 -13.62
C LYS A 34 -12.59 22.36 -12.78
N ARG A 35 -12.71 22.78 -11.52
CA ARG A 35 -13.74 22.36 -10.56
C ARG A 35 -13.84 20.85 -10.38
N LEU A 36 -12.69 20.16 -10.34
CA LEU A 36 -12.60 18.72 -10.17
C LEU A 36 -12.56 18.38 -8.67
N PHE A 37 -13.74 18.38 -8.04
CA PHE A 37 -13.89 18.18 -6.61
C PHE A 37 -14.71 16.94 -6.29
N ASP A 38 -14.33 16.29 -5.20
CA ASP A 38 -15.19 15.37 -4.48
C ASP A 38 -16.22 16.15 -3.66
N MET A 39 -17.48 15.99 -4.01
CA MET A 39 -18.56 16.71 -3.31
C MET A 39 -18.91 15.99 -2.00
N PRO A 40 -19.21 16.76 -0.92
CA PRO A 40 -19.70 16.20 0.31
C PRO A 40 -20.98 15.36 0.11
N ASP A 41 -21.03 14.17 0.72
CA ASP A 41 -22.18 13.27 0.74
C ASP A 41 -22.44 12.83 2.19
N LYS A 42 -23.66 12.41 2.54
CA LYS A 42 -24.04 11.89 3.87
C LYS A 42 -23.17 10.74 4.38
N ARG A 43 -22.43 10.10 3.51
CA ARG A 43 -21.50 8.99 3.82
C ARG A 43 -20.09 9.42 4.10
N LYS A 44 -19.69 10.64 3.69
CA LYS A 44 -18.32 11.16 3.74
C LYS A 44 -18.06 11.96 5.02
N VAL A 45 -16.80 12.03 5.42
CA VAL A 45 -16.37 12.69 6.67
C VAL A 45 -16.09 14.18 6.45
N HIS A 46 -15.77 14.60 5.20
CA HIS A 46 -15.48 16.00 4.86
C HIS A 46 -16.74 16.83 4.60
N HIS A 47 -16.65 18.12 4.89
CA HIS A 47 -17.77 19.08 4.79
C HIS A 47 -17.61 20.09 3.66
N ALA A 48 -16.42 20.18 3.03
CA ALA A 48 -16.13 21.06 1.90
C ALA A 48 -15.77 20.24 0.64
N PRO A 49 -15.94 20.81 -0.59
CA PRO A 49 -15.45 20.18 -1.81
C PRO A 49 -13.92 20.07 -1.81
N ILE A 50 -13.38 18.86 -1.95
CA ILE A 50 -11.94 18.59 -1.91
C ILE A 50 -11.50 17.91 -3.21
N PRO A 51 -10.39 18.34 -3.86
CA PRO A 51 -9.88 17.66 -5.05
C PRO A 51 -9.42 16.21 -4.74
N ARG A 52 -9.78 15.24 -5.61
CA ARG A 52 -9.43 13.81 -5.49
C ARG A 52 -8.22 13.40 -6.35
N LEU A 53 -7.45 14.34 -6.85
CA LEU A 53 -6.41 14.10 -7.86
C LEU A 53 -5.00 14.07 -7.29
N GLY A 54 -4.82 13.93 -5.97
CA GLY A 54 -3.48 13.85 -5.36
C GLY A 54 -2.64 12.69 -5.87
N GLY A 55 -3.27 11.55 -6.11
CA GLY A 55 -2.63 10.36 -6.66
C GLY A 55 -2.08 10.50 -8.08
N LEU A 56 -2.48 11.53 -8.83
CA LEU A 56 -1.88 11.84 -10.13
C LEU A 56 -0.37 12.10 -10.04
N SER A 57 0.15 12.49 -8.87
CA SER A 57 1.57 12.71 -8.66
C SER A 57 2.36 11.41 -8.51
N PHE A 58 1.75 10.32 -8.01
CA PHE A 58 2.49 9.16 -7.51
C PHE A 58 3.28 8.44 -8.60
N PHE A 59 2.56 7.86 -9.55
CA PHE A 59 3.20 7.10 -10.62
C PHE A 59 4.14 7.95 -11.50
N PRO A 60 3.75 9.15 -12.00
CA PRO A 60 4.64 9.95 -12.84
C PRO A 60 5.89 10.43 -12.11
N VAL A 61 5.78 10.94 -10.86
CA VAL A 61 6.95 11.43 -10.12
C VAL A 61 7.90 10.28 -9.77
N MET A 62 7.38 9.14 -9.36
CA MET A 62 8.17 7.94 -9.12
C MET A 62 8.92 7.50 -10.39
N LEU A 63 8.23 7.44 -11.53
CA LEU A 63 8.82 7.07 -12.82
C LEU A 63 9.92 8.03 -13.25
N ILE A 64 9.69 9.35 -13.15
CA ILE A 64 10.69 10.38 -13.47
C ILE A 64 11.91 10.26 -12.54
N THR A 65 11.68 10.05 -11.24
CA THR A 65 12.77 9.89 -10.27
C THR A 65 13.61 8.68 -10.56
N MET A 66 12.99 7.51 -10.71
CA MET A 66 13.71 6.26 -10.99
C MET A 66 14.41 6.32 -12.35
N GLY A 67 13.67 6.64 -13.41
CA GLY A 67 14.20 6.68 -14.76
C GLY A 67 15.33 7.71 -14.93
N GLY A 68 15.16 8.90 -14.34
CA GLY A 68 16.16 9.96 -14.33
C GLY A 68 17.44 9.54 -13.62
N LEU A 69 17.33 8.90 -12.45
CA LEU A 69 18.50 8.44 -11.70
C LEU A 69 19.21 7.27 -12.35
N VAL A 70 18.48 6.31 -12.91
CA VAL A 70 19.06 5.20 -13.67
C VAL A 70 19.83 5.74 -14.88
N LEU A 71 19.28 6.72 -15.59
CA LEU A 71 19.93 7.38 -16.71
C LEU A 71 21.21 8.12 -16.27
N VAL A 72 21.16 8.90 -15.19
CA VAL A 72 22.33 9.61 -14.63
C VAL A 72 23.42 8.60 -14.23
N HIS A 73 23.05 7.51 -13.57
CA HIS A 73 23.96 6.45 -13.18
C HIS A 73 24.68 5.85 -14.40
N HIS A 74 23.93 5.57 -15.47
CA HIS A 74 24.48 5.06 -16.74
C HIS A 74 25.43 6.07 -17.40
N LEU A 75 25.05 7.34 -17.50
CA LEU A 75 25.85 8.40 -18.11
C LEU A 75 27.14 8.68 -17.35
N MET A 76 27.15 8.53 -16.04
CA MET A 76 28.35 8.69 -15.20
C MET A 76 29.30 7.49 -15.27
N GLY A 77 28.96 6.43 -16.00
CA GLY A 77 29.77 5.22 -16.11
C GLY A 77 30.00 4.51 -14.78
N LEU A 78 29.11 4.76 -13.79
CA LEU A 78 29.20 4.13 -12.48
C LEU A 78 28.95 2.63 -12.64
N LYS A 79 29.86 1.79 -12.14
CA LYS A 79 29.65 0.34 -12.15
C LYS A 79 28.41 0.04 -11.30
N SER A 80 27.46 -0.69 -11.88
CA SER A 80 26.19 -1.08 -11.25
C SER A 80 26.45 -2.07 -10.10
N GLY A 81 26.97 -1.59 -8.99
CA GLY A 81 27.09 -2.40 -7.78
C GLY A 81 25.67 -2.77 -7.28
N GLY A 82 25.22 -3.99 -7.58
CA GLY A 82 23.94 -4.51 -7.11
C GLY A 82 22.70 -4.22 -7.99
N MET A 83 22.84 -3.52 -9.13
CA MET A 83 21.79 -3.35 -10.14
C MET A 83 21.90 -4.33 -11.31
N GLN A 84 22.89 -5.24 -11.28
CA GLN A 84 23.10 -6.25 -12.30
C GLN A 84 22.37 -7.54 -11.93
N GLY A 85 21.56 -8.05 -12.84
CA GLY A 85 20.92 -9.35 -12.75
C GLY A 85 19.41 -9.32 -12.58
N GLU A 86 18.81 -8.13 -12.49
CA GLU A 86 17.36 -8.02 -12.40
C GLU A 86 16.71 -8.24 -13.77
N ALA A 87 15.65 -9.05 -13.80
CA ALA A 87 14.97 -9.38 -15.03
C ALA A 87 14.27 -8.14 -15.61
N PRO A 88 14.66 -7.63 -16.79
CA PRO A 88 14.07 -6.41 -17.37
C PRO A 88 12.56 -6.53 -17.61
N TYR A 89 12.06 -7.76 -17.74
CA TYR A 89 10.65 -8.05 -17.93
C TYR A 89 9.78 -7.77 -16.70
N GLU A 90 10.33 -7.91 -15.48
CA GLU A 90 9.62 -7.62 -14.23
C GLU A 90 9.34 -6.11 -14.11
N TYR A 91 10.32 -5.28 -14.40
CA TYR A 91 10.16 -3.83 -14.40
C TYR A 91 9.24 -3.36 -15.53
N LEU A 92 9.29 -3.99 -16.70
CA LEU A 92 8.38 -3.68 -17.80
C LEU A 92 6.93 -4.04 -17.41
N ALA A 93 6.71 -5.21 -16.83
CA ALA A 93 5.38 -5.63 -16.35
C ALA A 93 4.87 -4.71 -15.24
N LEU A 94 5.74 -4.32 -14.30
CA LEU A 94 5.43 -3.36 -13.25
C LEU A 94 5.01 -2.00 -13.84
N LEU A 95 5.77 -1.49 -14.80
CA LEU A 95 5.51 -0.20 -15.45
C LEU A 95 4.20 -0.22 -16.21
N VAL A 96 3.97 -1.22 -17.05
CA VAL A 96 2.75 -1.35 -17.85
C VAL A 96 1.53 -1.55 -16.95
N GLY A 97 1.61 -2.45 -15.96
CA GLY A 97 0.52 -2.69 -15.02
C GLY A 97 0.21 -1.46 -14.16
N SER A 98 1.24 -0.74 -13.66
CA SER A 98 1.05 0.51 -12.92
C SER A 98 0.39 1.59 -13.78
N MET A 99 0.78 1.71 -15.06
CA MET A 99 0.14 2.65 -15.99
C MET A 99 -1.32 2.28 -16.23
N MET A 100 -1.65 0.99 -16.41
CA MET A 100 -3.04 0.54 -16.58
C MET A 100 -3.90 0.92 -15.37
N LEU A 101 -3.40 0.69 -14.15
CA LEU A 101 -4.12 1.00 -12.92
C LEU A 101 -4.20 2.50 -12.66
N PHE A 102 -3.15 3.24 -12.97
CA PHE A 102 -3.16 4.70 -12.94
C PHE A 102 -4.23 5.28 -13.88
N LEU A 103 -4.32 4.80 -15.13
CA LEU A 103 -5.29 5.30 -16.10
C LEU A 103 -6.74 4.93 -15.72
N VAL A 104 -7.00 3.70 -15.26
CA VAL A 104 -8.36 3.34 -14.82
C VAL A 104 -8.75 4.06 -13.54
N GLY A 105 -7.82 4.29 -12.62
CA GLY A 105 -8.04 5.08 -11.41
C GLY A 105 -8.31 6.55 -11.75
N LEU A 106 -7.56 7.14 -12.68
CA LEU A 106 -7.80 8.49 -13.19
C LEU A 106 -9.18 8.61 -13.84
N ALA A 107 -9.57 7.63 -14.65
CA ALA A 107 -10.90 7.60 -15.23
C ALA A 107 -11.99 7.52 -14.14
N ASP A 108 -11.76 6.74 -13.07
CA ASP A 108 -12.68 6.68 -11.93
C ASP A 108 -12.79 8.03 -11.20
N ASP A 109 -11.66 8.68 -10.94
CA ASP A 109 -11.60 9.97 -10.27
C ASP A 109 -12.32 11.10 -11.06
N LEU A 110 -12.32 11.02 -12.40
CA LEU A 110 -12.90 12.05 -13.28
C LEU A 110 -14.36 11.81 -13.63
N ILE A 111 -14.73 10.58 -13.96
CA ILE A 111 -16.05 10.26 -14.53
C ILE A 111 -16.78 9.12 -13.83
N GLY A 112 -16.14 8.47 -12.85
CA GLY A 112 -16.64 7.27 -12.21
C GLY A 112 -16.57 6.02 -13.11
N VAL A 113 -15.94 4.96 -12.62
CA VAL A 113 -15.82 3.67 -13.33
C VAL A 113 -16.42 2.57 -12.46
N GLY A 114 -17.32 1.78 -13.07
CA GLY A 114 -17.95 0.66 -12.35
C GLY A 114 -16.91 -0.37 -11.87
N TYR A 115 -17.11 -0.90 -10.66
CA TYR A 115 -16.17 -1.80 -10.00
C TYR A 115 -15.74 -3.01 -10.87
N LYS A 116 -16.63 -3.57 -11.71
CA LYS A 116 -16.32 -4.69 -12.61
C LYS A 116 -15.20 -4.35 -13.61
N LYS A 117 -15.21 -3.14 -14.17
CA LYS A 117 -14.16 -2.67 -15.09
C LYS A 117 -12.84 -2.49 -14.36
N LYS A 118 -12.86 -1.92 -13.15
CA LYS A 118 -11.66 -1.80 -12.28
C LYS A 118 -11.06 -3.17 -11.96
N PHE A 119 -11.88 -4.14 -11.56
CA PHE A 119 -11.41 -5.51 -11.30
C PHE A 119 -10.79 -6.17 -12.53
N LEU A 120 -11.40 -6.01 -13.71
CA LEU A 120 -10.84 -6.56 -14.95
C LEU A 120 -9.43 -6.01 -15.23
N VAL A 121 -9.25 -4.69 -15.11
CA VAL A 121 -7.93 -4.06 -15.33
C VAL A 121 -6.92 -4.51 -14.29
N GLN A 122 -7.32 -4.66 -13.02
CA GLN A 122 -6.45 -5.19 -11.96
C GLN A 122 -6.02 -6.63 -12.25
N ILE A 123 -6.94 -7.50 -12.70
CA ILE A 123 -6.62 -8.89 -13.08
C ILE A 123 -5.64 -8.91 -14.26
N LEU A 124 -5.85 -8.09 -15.28
CA LEU A 124 -4.94 -7.99 -16.42
C LEU A 124 -3.55 -7.50 -15.99
N ALA A 125 -3.47 -6.45 -15.18
CA ALA A 125 -2.20 -5.94 -14.65
C ALA A 125 -1.48 -6.99 -13.79
N ALA A 126 -2.20 -7.68 -12.91
CA ALA A 126 -1.65 -8.78 -12.11
C ALA A 126 -1.15 -9.95 -12.97
N SER A 127 -1.86 -10.27 -14.06
CA SER A 127 -1.46 -11.33 -14.99
C SER A 127 -0.16 -10.98 -15.73
N LEU A 128 0.11 -9.69 -15.98
CA LEU A 128 1.39 -9.26 -16.56
C LEU A 128 2.56 -9.51 -15.58
N LEU A 129 2.39 -9.27 -14.29
CA LEU A 129 3.42 -9.62 -13.29
C LEU A 129 3.67 -11.12 -13.25
N VAL A 130 2.63 -11.92 -13.25
CA VAL A 130 2.77 -13.38 -13.28
C VAL A 130 3.49 -13.83 -14.54
N ALA A 131 3.15 -13.28 -15.70
CA ALA A 131 3.79 -13.58 -16.99
C ALA A 131 5.26 -13.17 -17.02
N SER A 132 5.69 -12.16 -16.28
CA SER A 132 7.09 -11.76 -16.16
C SER A 132 7.92 -12.66 -15.24
N GLY A 133 7.29 -13.64 -14.56
CA GLY A 133 7.95 -14.57 -13.66
C GLY A 133 7.79 -14.24 -12.17
N VAL A 134 7.13 -13.11 -11.83
CA VAL A 134 6.85 -12.67 -10.46
C VAL A 134 5.56 -13.32 -9.96
N TRP A 135 5.69 -14.43 -9.28
CA TRP A 135 4.56 -15.14 -8.68
C TRP A 135 5.01 -15.94 -7.45
N ILE A 136 4.12 -16.18 -6.51
CA ILE A 136 4.38 -16.86 -5.24
C ILE A 136 4.73 -18.34 -5.50
N LYS A 137 6.03 -18.65 -5.37
CA LYS A 137 6.63 -19.98 -5.62
C LYS A 137 6.73 -20.82 -4.34
N SER A 138 6.76 -20.15 -3.18
CA SER A 138 6.84 -20.75 -1.86
C SER A 138 5.84 -20.11 -0.93
N LEU A 139 5.36 -20.85 0.07
CA LEU A 139 4.65 -20.33 1.24
C LEU A 139 5.54 -20.37 2.48
N ASP A 140 6.85 -20.58 2.33
CA ASP A 140 7.87 -20.55 3.39
C ASP A 140 7.52 -21.41 4.62
N GLY A 141 6.84 -22.54 4.38
CA GLY A 141 6.39 -23.47 5.44
C GLY A 141 5.07 -23.09 6.11
N LEU A 142 4.33 -22.10 5.59
CA LEU A 142 2.98 -21.80 6.07
C LEU A 142 2.08 -23.03 5.91
N PHE A 143 1.47 -23.49 7.00
CA PHE A 143 0.73 -24.75 7.08
C PHE A 143 1.52 -26.00 6.58
N GLY A 144 2.86 -25.95 6.67
CA GLY A 144 3.75 -27.02 6.19
C GLY A 144 3.97 -27.02 4.67
N VAL A 145 3.49 -26.02 3.95
CA VAL A 145 3.66 -25.88 2.49
C VAL A 145 4.88 -25.02 2.19
N TYR A 146 5.90 -25.61 1.58
CA TYR A 146 7.11 -24.92 1.15
C TYR A 146 7.05 -24.55 -0.32
N GLN A 147 6.81 -25.49 -1.20
CA GLN A 147 6.75 -25.23 -2.63
C GLN A 147 5.32 -25.23 -3.15
N VAL A 148 5.03 -24.33 -4.05
CA VAL A 148 3.71 -24.15 -4.66
C VAL A 148 3.79 -24.46 -6.15
N SER A 149 2.87 -25.32 -6.61
CA SER A 149 2.73 -25.63 -8.03
C SER A 149 2.36 -24.37 -8.84
N PRO A 150 2.93 -24.16 -10.05
CA PRO A 150 2.57 -23.05 -10.92
C PRO A 150 1.05 -22.92 -11.18
N TRP A 151 0.35 -24.04 -11.29
CA TRP A 151 -1.10 -24.08 -11.49
C TRP A 151 -1.91 -23.44 -10.35
N PHE A 152 -1.38 -23.48 -9.13
CA PHE A 152 -1.97 -22.81 -7.98
C PHE A 152 -1.33 -21.45 -7.75
N GLY A 153 0.00 -21.34 -7.76
CA GLY A 153 0.76 -20.15 -7.40
C GLY A 153 0.48 -18.96 -8.32
N MET A 154 0.35 -19.20 -9.64
CA MET A 154 0.07 -18.12 -10.59
C MET A 154 -1.32 -17.49 -10.38
N PRO A 155 -2.43 -18.25 -10.37
CA PRO A 155 -3.76 -17.69 -10.08
C PRO A 155 -3.85 -17.10 -8.66
N PHE A 156 -3.21 -17.72 -7.69
CA PHE A 156 -3.16 -17.23 -6.32
C PHE A 156 -2.44 -15.86 -6.24
N THR A 157 -1.36 -15.69 -7.00
CA THR A 157 -0.67 -14.40 -7.10
C THR A 157 -1.56 -13.31 -7.69
N VAL A 158 -2.29 -13.60 -8.77
CA VAL A 158 -3.27 -12.66 -9.34
C VAL A 158 -4.30 -12.25 -8.28
N LEU A 159 -4.83 -13.22 -7.54
CA LEU A 159 -5.78 -12.95 -6.46
C LEU A 159 -5.17 -12.04 -5.38
N ILE A 160 -3.93 -12.31 -4.95
CA ILE A 160 -3.23 -11.52 -3.93
C ILE A 160 -2.98 -10.09 -4.42
N VAL A 161 -2.51 -9.88 -5.66
CA VAL A 161 -2.30 -8.53 -6.22
C VAL A 161 -3.61 -7.73 -6.22
N VAL A 162 -4.69 -8.34 -6.71
CA VAL A 162 -6.02 -7.71 -6.72
C VAL A 162 -6.50 -7.43 -5.29
N TYR A 163 -6.29 -8.36 -4.38
CA TYR A 163 -6.68 -8.23 -2.97
C TYR A 163 -5.93 -7.08 -2.26
N VAL A 164 -4.59 -7.02 -2.36
CA VAL A 164 -3.77 -5.96 -1.76
C VAL A 164 -4.14 -4.60 -2.35
N THR A 165 -4.27 -4.52 -3.68
CA THR A 165 -4.66 -3.29 -4.39
C THR A 165 -6.00 -2.75 -3.89
N ASN A 166 -7.00 -3.62 -3.75
CA ASN A 166 -8.30 -3.20 -3.23
C ASN A 166 -8.28 -2.93 -1.73
N ALA A 167 -7.45 -3.62 -0.93
CA ALA A 167 -7.33 -3.35 0.50
C ALA A 167 -6.82 -1.92 0.76
N ILE A 168 -5.83 -1.46 -0.03
CA ILE A 168 -5.33 -0.09 0.04
C ILE A 168 -6.38 0.92 -0.43
N ASN A 169 -7.12 0.63 -1.49
CA ASN A 169 -8.20 1.51 -1.95
C ASN A 169 -9.35 1.59 -0.92
N LEU A 170 -9.72 0.49 -0.28
CA LEU A 170 -10.81 0.45 0.70
C LEU A 170 -10.44 1.10 2.05
N ILE A 171 -9.16 1.09 2.45
CA ILE A 171 -8.71 1.73 3.69
C ILE A 171 -8.56 3.25 3.55
N ASP A 172 -8.57 3.79 2.32
CA ASP A 172 -8.49 5.23 2.02
C ASP A 172 -9.81 5.96 2.33
N GLY A 173 -10.29 5.81 3.56
CA GLY A 173 -11.56 6.36 4.03
C GLY A 173 -11.43 7.59 4.93
N ILE A 174 -10.23 7.91 5.42
CA ILE A 174 -9.92 9.08 6.25
C ILE A 174 -8.53 9.63 5.94
N ASP A 175 -8.36 10.94 6.19
CA ASP A 175 -7.12 11.66 5.91
C ASP A 175 -5.88 10.97 6.49
N GLY A 176 -4.88 10.78 5.67
CA GLY A 176 -3.57 10.28 6.02
C GLY A 176 -3.49 8.78 6.31
N LEU A 177 -4.61 8.05 6.36
CA LEU A 177 -4.59 6.64 6.76
C LEU A 177 -3.94 5.75 5.70
N ALA A 178 -4.46 5.73 4.49
CA ALA A 178 -3.91 4.90 3.43
C ALA A 178 -2.46 5.28 3.09
N SER A 179 -2.20 6.58 2.93
CA SER A 179 -0.84 7.08 2.66
C SER A 179 0.13 6.83 3.82
N GLY A 180 -0.33 6.91 5.08
CA GLY A 180 0.47 6.57 6.26
C GLY A 180 0.83 5.09 6.32
N LEU A 181 -0.14 4.20 6.10
CA LEU A 181 0.10 2.75 6.05
C LEU A 181 1.01 2.36 4.89
N CYS A 182 0.81 2.96 3.71
CA CYS A 182 1.70 2.75 2.57
C CYS A 182 3.12 3.25 2.83
N ALA A 183 3.27 4.40 3.50
CA ALA A 183 4.59 4.92 3.88
C ALA A 183 5.32 3.97 4.85
N ILE A 184 4.63 3.45 5.87
CA ILE A 184 5.17 2.46 6.81
C ILE A 184 5.62 1.19 6.06
N SER A 185 4.76 0.69 5.17
CA SER A 185 5.07 -0.50 4.35
C SER A 185 6.29 -0.26 3.46
N LEU A 186 6.36 0.88 2.77
CA LEU A 186 7.48 1.22 1.89
C LEU A 186 8.80 1.38 2.66
N VAL A 187 8.76 1.95 3.87
CA VAL A 187 9.96 2.02 4.74
C VAL A 187 10.43 0.62 5.13
N ALA A 188 9.53 -0.25 5.55
CA ALA A 188 9.86 -1.62 5.93
C ALA A 188 10.37 -2.42 4.73
N LEU A 189 9.69 -2.37 3.58
CA LEU A 189 10.09 -3.02 2.35
C LEU A 189 11.43 -2.48 1.82
N ALA A 190 11.66 -1.15 1.88
CA ALA A 190 12.95 -0.58 1.53
C ALA A 190 14.08 -1.13 2.40
N GLY A 191 13.88 -1.18 3.72
CA GLY A 191 14.83 -1.75 4.66
C GLY A 191 15.17 -3.20 4.36
N LEU A 192 14.14 -4.03 4.10
CA LEU A 192 14.32 -5.44 3.75
C LEU A 192 15.06 -5.62 2.41
N HIS A 193 14.69 -4.87 1.37
CA HIS A 193 15.39 -4.94 0.09
C HIS A 193 16.84 -4.44 0.19
N ILE A 194 17.12 -3.39 0.98
CA ILE A 194 18.49 -2.94 1.27
C ILE A 194 19.29 -4.03 1.98
N TRP A 195 18.69 -4.66 3.00
CA TRP A 195 19.34 -5.71 3.77
C TRP A 195 19.70 -6.94 2.91
N LEU A 196 18.83 -7.25 1.91
CA LEU A 196 19.06 -8.31 0.94
C LEU A 196 19.96 -7.90 -0.23
N GLY A 197 20.43 -6.65 -0.30
CA GLY A 197 21.26 -6.14 -1.40
C GLY A 197 20.48 -5.86 -2.69
N LEU A 198 19.15 -5.83 -2.64
CA LEU A 198 18.25 -5.64 -3.78
C LEU A 198 17.96 -4.14 -3.98
N TYR A 199 18.99 -3.40 -4.33
CA TYR A 199 18.96 -1.93 -4.29
C TYR A 199 18.03 -1.28 -5.31
N SER A 200 17.72 -1.91 -6.44
CA SER A 200 16.77 -1.36 -7.42
C SER A 200 15.34 -1.39 -6.90
N TYR A 201 14.96 -2.43 -6.14
CA TYR A 201 13.66 -2.49 -5.48
C TYR A 201 13.59 -1.54 -4.29
N ALA A 202 14.70 -1.37 -3.56
CA ALA A 202 14.81 -0.34 -2.53
C ALA A 202 14.65 1.07 -3.13
N LEU A 203 15.23 1.33 -4.32
CA LEU A 203 15.06 2.59 -5.06
C LEU A 203 13.60 2.85 -5.41
N LEU A 204 12.87 1.82 -5.85
CA LEU A 204 11.43 1.90 -6.10
C LEU A 204 10.66 2.30 -4.83
N CYS A 205 10.91 1.62 -3.71
CA CYS A 205 10.28 1.94 -2.41
C CYS A 205 10.55 3.39 -2.00
N ILE A 206 11.80 3.83 -2.09
CA ILE A 206 12.25 5.16 -1.66
C ILE A 206 11.71 6.26 -2.56
N SER A 207 11.65 6.02 -3.88
CA SER A 207 11.06 6.96 -4.84
C SER A 207 9.56 7.14 -4.58
N ALA A 208 8.84 6.05 -4.33
CA ALA A 208 7.41 6.10 -3.96
C ALA A 208 7.21 6.83 -2.62
N LEU A 209 8.04 6.53 -1.61
CA LEU A 209 7.99 7.19 -0.31
C LEU A 209 8.23 8.71 -0.42
N GLY A 210 9.19 9.12 -1.27
CA GLY A 210 9.49 10.54 -1.51
C GLY A 210 8.32 11.33 -2.11
N VAL A 211 7.41 10.68 -2.81
CA VAL A 211 6.18 11.30 -3.32
C VAL A 211 5.08 11.31 -2.26
N ILE A 212 4.93 10.21 -1.51
CA ILE A 212 3.86 10.05 -0.53
C ILE A 212 3.99 11.04 0.62
N ILE A 213 5.21 11.37 1.08
CA ILE A 213 5.42 12.26 2.22
C ILE A 213 4.88 13.67 1.96
N PRO A 214 5.23 14.38 0.87
CA PRO A 214 4.60 15.65 0.55
C PRO A 214 3.09 15.55 0.36
N PHE A 215 2.60 14.51 -0.33
CA PHE A 215 1.16 14.29 -0.47
C PHE A 215 0.48 14.14 0.89
N TRP A 216 1.03 13.30 1.81
CA TRP A 216 0.50 13.09 3.16
C TRP A 216 0.39 14.41 3.93
N TYR A 217 1.36 15.32 3.76
CA TYR A 217 1.29 16.65 4.36
C TYR A 217 0.08 17.44 3.85
N TYR A 218 -0.16 17.50 2.53
CA TYR A 218 -1.34 18.15 1.95
C TYR A 218 -2.65 17.49 2.37
N ASN A 219 -2.66 16.17 2.50
CA ASN A 219 -3.85 15.41 2.86
C ASN A 219 -4.24 15.60 4.33
N VAL A 220 -3.26 15.54 5.28
CA VAL A 220 -3.51 15.60 6.73
C VAL A 220 -3.58 17.03 7.27
N PHE A 221 -2.69 17.91 6.78
CA PHE A 221 -2.54 19.28 7.29
C PHE A 221 -3.09 20.35 6.34
N GLY A 222 -3.49 19.94 5.13
CA GLY A 222 -4.12 20.85 4.18
C GLY A 222 -5.38 21.50 4.75
N ASN A 223 -5.50 22.81 4.60
CA ASN A 223 -6.65 23.56 5.08
C ASN A 223 -7.76 23.52 4.03
N GLU A 224 -8.91 22.90 4.36
CA GLU A 224 -10.08 22.78 3.48
C GLU A 224 -10.62 24.14 3.06
N MET A 225 -10.77 25.08 4.00
CA MET A 225 -11.31 26.42 3.74
C MET A 225 -10.43 27.27 2.84
N ARG A 226 -9.10 27.02 2.86
CA ARG A 226 -8.14 27.69 1.98
C ARG A 226 -7.89 26.93 0.67
N GLY A 227 -8.63 25.85 0.42
CA GLY A 227 -8.46 25.02 -0.78
C GLY A 227 -7.09 24.37 -0.90
N ARG A 228 -6.40 24.05 0.22
CA ARG A 228 -5.06 23.47 0.23
C ARG A 228 -5.03 21.99 0.61
N LYS A 229 -6.16 21.32 0.56
CA LYS A 229 -6.29 19.89 0.87
C LYS A 229 -6.44 19.08 -0.42
N LEU A 230 -5.84 17.89 -0.44
CA LEU A 230 -5.92 16.93 -1.53
C LEU A 230 -6.29 15.56 -1.02
N PHE A 231 -7.18 14.86 -1.71
CA PHE A 231 -7.42 13.43 -1.53
C PHE A 231 -6.58 12.61 -2.50
N MET A 232 -6.29 11.36 -2.12
CA MET A 232 -5.49 10.43 -2.91
C MET A 232 -6.18 10.09 -4.24
N GLY A 233 -7.45 9.73 -4.18
CA GLY A 233 -8.21 9.22 -5.29
C GLY A 233 -7.83 7.80 -5.70
N ASP A 234 -8.59 7.25 -6.65
CA ASP A 234 -8.39 5.89 -7.14
C ASP A 234 -7.12 5.76 -8.00
N SER A 235 -6.73 6.83 -8.71
CA SER A 235 -5.44 6.89 -9.44
C SER A 235 -4.24 6.64 -8.53
N GLY A 236 -4.27 7.18 -7.30
CA GLY A 236 -3.22 6.98 -6.30
C GLY A 236 -3.28 5.63 -5.61
N SER A 237 -4.44 5.28 -5.06
CA SER A 237 -4.59 4.07 -4.25
C SER A 237 -4.42 2.78 -5.06
N LEU A 238 -4.92 2.72 -6.30
CA LEU A 238 -4.77 1.54 -7.16
C LEU A 238 -3.34 1.36 -7.65
N SER A 239 -2.69 2.43 -8.15
CA SER A 239 -1.30 2.33 -8.61
C SER A 239 -0.34 2.01 -7.47
N LEU A 240 -0.51 2.65 -6.30
CA LEU A 240 0.31 2.39 -5.13
C LEU A 240 0.09 0.97 -4.58
N GLY A 241 -1.17 0.52 -4.56
CA GLY A 241 -1.51 -0.83 -4.15
C GLY A 241 -0.86 -1.90 -5.02
N TYR A 242 -0.80 -1.69 -6.32
CA TYR A 242 -0.14 -2.57 -7.25
C TYR A 242 1.39 -2.60 -7.06
N ILE A 243 2.01 -1.42 -6.89
CA ILE A 243 3.45 -1.30 -6.64
C ILE A 243 3.83 -2.01 -5.33
N ILE A 244 3.07 -1.79 -4.25
CA ILE A 244 3.33 -2.44 -2.97
C ILE A 244 3.11 -3.96 -3.07
N SER A 245 2.06 -4.42 -3.77
CA SER A 245 1.83 -5.85 -3.96
C SER A 245 2.96 -6.51 -4.76
N PHE A 246 3.48 -5.84 -5.80
CA PHE A 246 4.66 -6.30 -6.53
C PHE A 246 5.87 -6.45 -5.60
N LEU A 247 6.19 -5.42 -4.82
CA LEU A 247 7.31 -5.44 -3.88
C LEU A 247 7.19 -6.55 -2.84
N MET A 248 5.98 -6.76 -2.31
CA MET A 248 5.70 -7.84 -1.35
C MET A 248 5.89 -9.21 -1.98
N ILE A 249 5.35 -9.45 -3.18
CA ILE A 249 5.47 -10.73 -3.87
C ILE A 249 6.91 -10.97 -4.30
N HIS A 250 7.58 -9.96 -4.86
CA HIS A 250 8.99 -10.07 -5.23
C HIS A 250 9.83 -10.48 -4.00
N LEU A 251 9.68 -9.80 -2.87
CA LEU A 251 10.40 -10.13 -1.63
C LEU A 251 10.14 -11.58 -1.19
N SER A 252 8.90 -12.08 -1.31
CA SER A 252 8.55 -13.46 -0.95
C SER A 252 9.11 -14.52 -1.91
N THR A 253 9.63 -14.11 -3.08
CA THR A 253 10.17 -15.05 -4.09
C THR A 253 11.69 -15.07 -4.14
N VAL A 254 12.35 -14.17 -3.41
CA VAL A 254 13.82 -14.06 -3.42
C VAL A 254 14.42 -15.21 -2.61
N ASP A 255 15.21 -16.02 -3.30
CA ASP A 255 16.00 -17.10 -2.68
C ASP A 255 17.35 -16.50 -2.24
N VAL A 256 17.49 -16.22 -0.95
CA VAL A 256 18.71 -15.60 -0.39
C VAL A 256 19.39 -16.56 0.56
N HIS A 257 20.70 -16.73 0.39
CA HIS A 257 21.54 -17.41 1.37
C HIS A 257 22.08 -16.43 2.42
N PRO A 258 22.09 -16.79 3.70
CA PRO A 258 21.85 -18.11 4.31
C PRO A 258 20.36 -18.40 4.52
N ARG A 259 19.98 -19.66 4.34
CA ARG A 259 18.59 -20.19 4.39
C ARG A 259 17.78 -19.80 5.63
N ALA A 260 18.41 -19.51 6.75
CA ALA A 260 17.73 -19.24 8.02
C ALA A 260 16.77 -18.04 8.01
N VAL A 261 16.84 -17.17 7.00
CA VAL A 261 15.99 -15.99 6.89
C VAL A 261 15.09 -16.03 5.65
N SER A 262 15.48 -16.77 4.60
CA SER A 262 14.66 -16.94 3.39
C SER A 262 13.30 -17.57 3.71
N ASP A 263 13.24 -18.41 4.76
CA ASP A 263 12.01 -19.07 5.21
C ASP A 263 10.97 -18.12 5.85
N TYR A 264 11.27 -16.82 5.97
CA TYR A 264 10.39 -15.81 6.57
C TYR A 264 10.08 -14.61 5.67
N ASN A 265 10.59 -14.62 4.43
CA ASN A 265 10.41 -13.49 3.49
C ASN A 265 8.92 -13.20 3.24
N MET A 266 8.10 -14.22 3.15
CA MET A 266 6.66 -14.08 2.97
C MET A 266 6.00 -13.37 4.17
N VAL A 267 6.29 -13.81 5.42
CA VAL A 267 5.75 -13.14 6.62
C VAL A 267 6.20 -11.69 6.66
N LEU A 268 7.51 -11.43 6.48
CA LEU A 268 8.05 -10.09 6.49
C LEU A 268 7.36 -9.18 5.47
N ALA A 269 7.18 -9.67 4.25
CA ALA A 269 6.52 -8.93 3.19
C ALA A 269 5.06 -8.59 3.54
N PHE A 270 4.28 -9.62 3.93
CA PHE A 270 2.83 -9.46 4.13
C PHE A 270 2.48 -8.74 5.43
N THR A 271 3.33 -8.82 6.47
CA THR A 271 3.14 -8.08 7.72
C THR A 271 3.10 -6.57 7.50
N THR A 272 3.80 -6.05 6.50
CA THR A 272 3.82 -4.60 6.21
C THR A 272 2.44 -4.04 5.87
N MET A 273 1.53 -4.87 5.37
CA MET A 273 0.15 -4.53 4.99
C MET A 273 -0.90 -5.33 5.77
N LEU A 274 -0.53 -5.96 6.88
CA LEU A 274 -1.40 -6.88 7.60
C LEU A 274 -2.72 -6.25 8.05
N VAL A 275 -2.67 -5.01 8.55
CA VAL A 275 -3.87 -4.30 9.05
C VAL A 275 -4.92 -4.09 7.95
N PRO A 276 -4.63 -3.49 6.79
CA PRO A 276 -5.62 -3.37 5.72
C PRO A 276 -6.10 -4.73 5.20
N LEU A 277 -5.22 -5.73 5.12
CA LEU A 277 -5.58 -7.07 4.67
C LEU A 277 -6.58 -7.73 5.64
N LEU A 278 -6.29 -7.78 6.93
CA LEU A 278 -7.19 -8.35 7.93
C LEU A 278 -8.52 -7.58 8.04
N ASP A 279 -8.50 -6.25 7.85
CA ASP A 279 -9.73 -5.45 7.86
C ASP A 279 -10.67 -5.81 6.71
N VAL A 280 -10.15 -6.03 5.50
CA VAL A 280 -10.96 -6.47 4.36
C VAL A 280 -11.55 -7.86 4.60
N VAL A 281 -10.75 -8.83 5.09
CA VAL A 281 -11.26 -10.17 5.44
C VAL A 281 -12.41 -10.07 6.44
N ARG A 282 -12.25 -9.28 7.49
CA ARG A 282 -13.26 -9.07 8.51
C ARG A 282 -14.54 -8.45 7.93
N VAL A 283 -14.41 -7.39 7.12
CA VAL A 283 -15.56 -6.70 6.54
C VAL A 283 -16.29 -7.58 5.53
N VAL A 284 -15.56 -8.29 4.66
CA VAL A 284 -16.15 -9.25 3.72
C VAL A 284 -16.88 -10.38 4.47
N GLY A 285 -16.24 -10.96 5.50
CA GLY A 285 -16.86 -11.99 6.33
C GLY A 285 -18.15 -11.50 7.03
N HIS A 286 -18.14 -10.26 7.54
CA HIS A 286 -19.34 -9.64 8.13
C HIS A 286 -20.46 -9.47 7.09
N ARG A 287 -20.14 -9.02 5.87
CA ARG A 287 -21.13 -8.86 4.78
C ARG A 287 -21.75 -10.20 4.39
N LEU A 288 -20.92 -11.23 4.19
CA LEU A 288 -21.38 -12.58 3.82
C LEU A 288 -22.30 -13.18 4.89
N ARG A 289 -21.95 -13.06 6.19
CA ARG A 289 -22.79 -13.49 7.31
C ARG A 289 -24.16 -12.80 7.31
N ASN A 290 -24.21 -11.54 6.88
CA ASN A 290 -25.45 -10.77 6.78
C ASN A 290 -26.12 -10.84 5.40
N LYS A 291 -25.70 -11.78 4.54
CA LYS A 291 -26.23 -11.99 3.18
C LYS A 291 -26.19 -10.72 2.31
N LYS A 292 -25.19 -9.86 2.54
CA LYS A 292 -24.96 -8.62 1.78
C LYS A 292 -23.92 -8.85 0.70
N ASN A 293 -24.02 -8.10 -0.41
CA ASN A 293 -23.02 -8.15 -1.47
C ASN A 293 -21.65 -7.65 -0.93
N PRO A 294 -20.58 -8.47 -1.02
CA PRO A 294 -19.25 -8.12 -0.51
C PRO A 294 -18.58 -6.95 -1.24
N PHE A 295 -19.04 -6.61 -2.44
CA PHE A 295 -18.44 -5.56 -3.28
C PHE A 295 -19.10 -4.18 -3.11
N LEU A 296 -20.17 -4.07 -2.32
CA LEU A 296 -20.80 -2.78 -2.08
C LEU A 296 -20.12 -2.04 -0.93
N PRO A 297 -20.01 -0.69 -0.99
CA PRO A 297 -19.46 0.12 0.10
C PRO A 297 -20.27 -0.03 1.39
N ASP A 298 -19.59 -0.01 2.54
CA ASP A 298 -20.24 0.07 3.85
C ASP A 298 -19.40 0.89 4.86
N LYS A 299 -19.93 1.04 6.09
CA LYS A 299 -19.29 1.77 7.19
C LYS A 299 -18.74 0.84 8.28
N ASN A 300 -18.24 -0.37 7.93
CA ASN A 300 -17.78 -1.36 8.90
C ASN A 300 -16.26 -1.50 8.98
N HIS A 301 -15.48 -0.77 8.15
CA HIS A 301 -14.03 -0.77 8.23
C HIS A 301 -13.53 -0.30 9.60
N ILE A 302 -12.31 -0.71 9.98
CA ILE A 302 -11.68 -0.41 11.29
C ILE A 302 -11.71 1.08 11.62
N HIS A 303 -11.43 1.96 10.65
CA HIS A 303 -11.45 3.40 10.86
C HIS A 303 -12.86 3.92 11.24
N HIS A 304 -13.92 3.40 10.63
CA HIS A 304 -15.28 3.75 11.02
C HIS A 304 -15.63 3.25 12.42
N LYS A 305 -15.11 2.07 12.82
CA LYS A 305 -15.34 1.51 14.15
C LYS A 305 -14.68 2.38 15.22
N LEU A 306 -13.43 2.82 15.00
CA LEU A 306 -12.70 3.71 15.91
C LEU A 306 -13.33 5.11 15.99
N LEU A 307 -13.83 5.67 14.88
CA LEU A 307 -14.59 6.92 14.89
C LEU A 307 -15.85 6.81 15.76
N ARG A 308 -16.57 5.68 15.69
CA ARG A 308 -17.73 5.39 16.56
C ARG A 308 -17.35 5.22 18.03
N CYS A 309 -16.12 4.78 18.32
CA CYS A 309 -15.56 4.82 19.68
C CYS A 309 -15.27 6.25 20.18
N GLY A 310 -15.51 7.28 19.36
CA GLY A 310 -15.36 8.70 19.71
C GLY A 310 -13.95 9.26 19.54
N LEU A 311 -13.06 8.55 18.85
CA LEU A 311 -11.76 9.11 18.49
C LEU A 311 -11.90 10.12 17.34
N ARG A 312 -11.07 11.16 17.37
CA ARG A 312 -10.95 12.12 16.26
C ARG A 312 -10.23 11.49 15.06
N VAL A 313 -10.48 11.96 13.84
CA VAL A 313 -9.89 11.44 12.60
C VAL A 313 -8.37 11.21 12.70
N ARG A 314 -7.62 12.20 13.20
CA ARG A 314 -6.17 12.07 13.39
C ARG A 314 -5.77 11.02 14.44
N GLN A 315 -6.55 10.89 15.51
CA GLN A 315 -6.31 9.85 16.52
C GLN A 315 -6.54 8.46 15.93
N VAL A 316 -7.59 8.29 15.12
CA VAL A 316 -7.86 7.04 14.39
C VAL A 316 -6.71 6.68 13.45
N MET A 317 -6.27 7.64 12.64
CA MET A 317 -5.12 7.45 11.74
C MET A 317 -3.87 6.99 12.52
N VAL A 318 -3.49 7.73 13.56
CA VAL A 318 -2.30 7.40 14.39
C VAL A 318 -2.46 6.02 15.05
N SER A 319 -3.62 5.70 15.62
CA SER A 319 -3.86 4.41 16.27
C SER A 319 -3.71 3.23 15.29
N ILE A 320 -4.22 3.36 14.07
CA ILE A 320 -4.11 2.29 13.05
C ILE A 320 -2.68 2.18 12.53
N CYS A 321 -1.98 3.30 12.32
CA CYS A 321 -0.56 3.30 11.95
C CYS A 321 0.32 2.65 13.05
N LEU A 322 0.07 2.97 14.32
CA LEU A 322 0.77 2.33 15.45
C LEU A 322 0.47 0.83 15.54
N LEU A 323 -0.77 0.42 15.28
CA LEU A 323 -1.15 -0.99 15.22
C LEU A 323 -0.39 -1.72 14.11
N SER A 324 -0.22 -1.10 12.93
CA SER A 324 0.57 -1.67 11.83
C SER A 324 2.05 -1.80 12.21
N LEU A 325 2.65 -0.77 12.82
CA LEU A 325 4.02 -0.83 13.33
C LEU A 325 4.19 -1.91 14.40
N MET A 326 3.22 -2.06 15.30
CA MET A 326 3.24 -3.09 16.33
C MET A 326 3.28 -4.50 15.71
N PHE A 327 2.47 -4.80 14.70
CA PHE A 327 2.53 -6.08 13.99
C PHE A 327 3.88 -6.31 13.34
N ILE A 328 4.45 -5.30 12.67
CA ILE A 328 5.79 -5.40 12.05
C ILE A 328 6.84 -5.74 13.12
N LEU A 329 6.85 -5.02 14.25
CA LEU A 329 7.83 -5.23 15.31
C LEU A 329 7.68 -6.59 15.99
N ILE A 330 6.44 -7.03 16.26
CA ILE A 330 6.17 -8.36 16.83
C ILE A 330 6.68 -9.45 15.89
N ASN A 331 6.33 -9.37 14.59
CA ASN A 331 6.70 -10.41 13.65
C ASN A 331 8.21 -10.46 13.42
N VAL A 332 8.88 -9.30 13.31
CA VAL A 332 10.35 -9.24 13.24
C VAL A 332 11.00 -9.86 14.48
N ALA A 333 10.42 -9.65 15.67
CA ALA A 333 10.94 -10.22 16.90
C ALA A 333 10.73 -11.75 17.03
N LEU A 334 9.71 -12.30 16.36
CA LEU A 334 9.38 -13.73 16.41
C LEU A 334 10.06 -14.57 15.32
N ILE A 335 10.65 -13.90 14.32
CA ILE A 335 11.36 -14.56 13.21
C ILE A 335 12.59 -15.27 13.75
N GLY A 336 12.79 -16.51 13.29
CA GLY A 336 13.90 -17.39 13.72
C GLY A 336 13.56 -18.29 14.89
N ASP A 337 12.65 -17.90 15.78
CA ASP A 337 12.29 -18.67 16.96
C ASP A 337 11.00 -19.47 16.78
N ILE A 338 10.08 -18.97 15.95
CA ILE A 338 8.73 -19.54 15.83
C ILE A 338 8.38 -19.77 14.35
N ASN A 339 7.71 -20.90 14.08
CA ASN A 339 7.23 -21.22 12.72
C ASN A 339 6.21 -20.18 12.25
N ILE A 340 6.30 -19.82 10.96
CA ILE A 340 5.45 -18.83 10.27
C ILE A 340 3.93 -19.05 10.50
N THR A 341 3.48 -20.30 10.59
CA THR A 341 2.07 -20.64 10.87
C THR A 341 1.61 -20.14 12.23
N TYR A 342 2.46 -20.27 13.24
CA TYR A 342 2.16 -19.76 14.58
C TYR A 342 2.23 -18.25 14.65
N ILE A 343 3.15 -17.60 13.90
CA ILE A 343 3.22 -16.14 13.78
C ILE A 343 1.90 -15.62 13.22
N LEU A 344 1.41 -16.18 12.12
CA LEU A 344 0.09 -15.82 11.56
C LEU A 344 -1.03 -16.08 12.56
N GLY A 345 -0.96 -17.18 13.34
CA GLY A 345 -1.94 -17.47 14.40
C GLY A 345 -1.96 -16.39 15.48
N ILE A 346 -0.79 -15.92 15.92
CA ILE A 346 -0.64 -14.83 16.89
C ILE A 346 -1.25 -13.54 16.32
N ASP A 347 -0.94 -13.20 15.06
CA ASP A 347 -1.49 -12.02 14.40
C ASP A 347 -3.01 -12.03 14.37
N ILE A 348 -3.61 -13.16 14.00
CA ILE A 348 -5.07 -13.34 13.99
C ILE A 348 -5.66 -13.19 15.40
N VAL A 349 -5.03 -13.78 16.42
CA VAL A 349 -5.49 -13.67 17.81
C VAL A 349 -5.43 -12.22 18.27
N VAL A 350 -4.31 -11.52 18.06
CA VAL A 350 -4.12 -10.10 18.41
C VAL A 350 -5.19 -9.24 17.71
N TRP A 351 -5.46 -9.50 16.41
CA TRP A 351 -6.49 -8.80 15.66
C TRP A 351 -7.90 -9.03 16.22
N ILE A 352 -8.24 -10.27 16.57
CA ILE A 352 -9.54 -10.61 17.16
C ILE A 352 -9.70 -9.93 18.53
N VAL A 353 -8.69 -10.05 19.41
CA VAL A 353 -8.70 -9.43 20.73
C VAL A 353 -8.88 -7.92 20.63
N PHE A 354 -8.12 -7.27 19.72
CA PHE A 354 -8.27 -5.84 19.46
C PHE A 354 -9.72 -5.47 19.09
N HIS A 355 -10.35 -6.24 18.20
CA HIS A 355 -11.74 -5.98 17.80
C HIS A 355 -12.77 -6.26 18.89
N LEU A 356 -12.53 -7.26 19.76
CA LEU A 356 -13.37 -7.54 20.93
C LEU A 356 -13.32 -6.37 21.92
N ILE A 357 -12.12 -5.83 22.18
CA ILE A 357 -11.97 -4.63 23.03
C ILE A 357 -12.77 -3.45 22.47
N LEU A 358 -12.69 -3.21 21.15
CA LEU A 358 -13.46 -2.14 20.51
C LEU A 358 -14.99 -2.38 20.61
N ASP A 359 -15.44 -3.63 20.55
CA ASP A 359 -16.86 -3.95 20.69
C ASP A 359 -17.37 -3.70 22.13
N VAL A 360 -16.57 -4.03 23.15
CA VAL A 360 -16.87 -3.69 24.55
C VAL A 360 -17.00 -2.18 24.73
N ILE A 361 -16.02 -1.40 24.23
CA ILE A 361 -16.06 0.08 24.31
C ILE A 361 -17.32 0.64 23.63
N LEU A 362 -17.67 0.11 22.46
CA LEU A 362 -18.88 0.56 21.75
C LEU A 362 -20.18 0.21 22.51
N HIS A 363 -20.23 -0.93 23.18
CA HIS A 363 -21.37 -1.35 24.00
C HIS A 363 -21.55 -0.44 25.21
N THR A 364 -20.46 -0.18 25.94
CA THR A 364 -20.49 0.72 27.11
C THR A 364 -20.98 2.12 26.74
N ARG A 365 -20.43 2.69 25.63
CA ARG A 365 -20.86 4.03 25.17
C ARG A 365 -22.32 4.10 24.72
N ARG A 366 -22.86 3.04 24.14
CA ARG A 366 -24.29 3.01 23.79
C ARG A 366 -25.15 3.03 25.03
N ALA A 367 -24.80 2.22 26.03
CA ALA A 367 -25.52 2.22 27.32
C ALA A 367 -25.50 3.59 28.02
N GLU A 368 -24.40 4.35 27.89
CA GLU A 368 -24.30 5.72 28.44
C GLU A 368 -25.13 6.76 27.66
N MET A 369 -25.42 6.56 26.37
CA MET A 369 -26.23 7.47 25.54
C MET A 369 -27.72 7.17 25.61
N ASP A 370 -28.08 5.97 26.03
CA ASP A 370 -29.49 5.55 26.22
C ASP A 370 -30.02 5.87 27.66
N ILE A 371 -29.16 6.43 28.53
CA ILE A 371 -29.50 6.99 29.86
C ILE A 371 -29.57 8.51 29.77
#